data_b057ee337f55ce4344e32780575557fa
#
_entry.id   b057ee337f55ce4344e32780575557fa
#
_cell.length_a   1.000
_cell.length_b   1.000
_cell.length_c   1.000
_cell.angle_alpha   90.00
_cell.angle_beta   90.00
_cell.angle_gamma   90.00
#
_symmetry.space_group_name_H-M   'P 1'
#
loop_
_entity.id
_entity.type
_entity.pdbx_description
1 polymer ?
#
loop_
_entity_poly.entity_id
_entity_poly.type
_entity_poly.pdbx_seq_one_letter_code
_entity_poly.pdbx_strand_id
1 'polypeptide(L)'
;MLFTECTNSQSQGNVGMGQAIAHYTQKGYTVSIPLNDCQEYDLVVEYPDGLKKVQVKTTKSKAQSGKYVVGLRTMSGYKDKYSYKIGSYDILFVVTELGKTYEYTSKQLEGYKNCITLPD
;
A
#
# COMPACT_ATOMS: atom_id res chain seq x y z
N MET A 1 11.37 -13.59 8.09
CA MET A 1 10.28 -12.69 7.76
C MET A 1 10.71 -11.69 6.69
N LEU A 2 9.78 -11.11 5.99
CA LEU A 2 10.06 -10.32 4.79
C LEU A 2 10.91 -9.08 5.05
N PHE A 3 10.74 -8.45 6.21
CA PHE A 3 11.45 -7.20 6.52
C PHE A 3 12.65 -7.36 7.44
N THR A 4 13.12 -8.59 7.64
CA THR A 4 14.19 -8.90 8.59
C THR A 4 15.48 -8.11 8.29
N GLU A 5 15.82 -7.95 7.02
CA GLU A 5 17.02 -7.25 6.61
C GLU A 5 16.86 -5.74 6.49
N CYS A 6 15.64 -5.22 6.74
CA CYS A 6 15.36 -3.79 6.63
C CYS A 6 15.86 -3.06 7.86
N THR A 7 16.58 -1.96 7.64
CA THR A 7 17.16 -1.17 8.73
C THR A 7 16.32 0.04 9.11
N ASN A 8 15.36 0.41 8.26
CA ASN A 8 14.49 1.57 8.50
C ASN A 8 13.18 1.42 7.72
N SER A 9 12.26 2.37 7.94
CA SER A 9 10.95 2.34 7.29
C SER A 9 11.05 2.52 5.77
N GLN A 10 12.05 3.27 5.30
CA GLN A 10 12.24 3.47 3.87
C GLN A 10 12.63 2.17 3.17
N SER A 11 13.57 1.42 3.74
CA SER A 11 13.95 0.12 3.16
C SER A 11 12.81 -0.88 3.21
N GLN A 12 12.02 -0.85 4.28
CA GLN A 12 10.80 -1.67 4.37
C GLN A 12 9.81 -1.30 3.26
N GLY A 13 9.61 0.00 3.04
CA GLY A 13 8.75 0.49 1.96
C GLY A 13 9.23 0.03 0.59
N ASN A 14 10.54 0.01 0.38
CA ASN A 14 11.10 -0.46 -0.89
C ASN A 14 10.81 -1.94 -1.13
N VAL A 15 10.86 -2.77 -0.07
CA VAL A 15 10.48 -4.17 -0.18
C VAL A 15 9.01 -4.28 -0.58
N GLY A 16 8.15 -3.48 0.04
CA GLY A 16 6.73 -3.44 -0.32
C GLY A 16 6.51 -3.09 -1.78
N MET A 17 7.23 -2.09 -2.28
CA MET A 17 7.17 -1.70 -3.69
C MET A 17 7.59 -2.85 -4.60
N GLY A 18 8.68 -3.54 -4.27
CA GLY A 18 9.14 -4.70 -5.04
C GLY A 18 8.09 -5.80 -5.07
N GLN A 19 7.45 -6.07 -3.94
CA GLN A 19 6.38 -7.07 -3.86
C GLN A 19 5.18 -6.66 -4.72
N ALA A 20 4.79 -5.40 -4.69
CA ALA A 20 3.67 -4.91 -5.48
C ALA A 20 3.97 -5.00 -6.99
N ILE A 21 5.15 -4.58 -7.39
CA ILE A 21 5.57 -4.64 -8.78
C ILE A 21 5.53 -6.09 -9.28
N ALA A 22 6.10 -7.01 -8.51
CA ALA A 22 6.10 -8.42 -8.86
C ALA A 22 4.67 -8.97 -8.95
N HIS A 23 3.83 -8.60 -8.00
CA HIS A 23 2.44 -9.05 -7.95
C HIS A 23 1.70 -8.68 -9.24
N TYR A 24 1.79 -7.42 -9.66
CA TYR A 24 1.05 -6.94 -10.81
C TYR A 24 1.68 -7.39 -12.14
N THR A 25 3.01 -7.42 -12.22
CA THR A 25 3.67 -7.87 -13.44
C THR A 25 3.45 -9.36 -13.67
N GLN A 26 3.36 -10.17 -12.63
CA GLN A 26 3.03 -11.58 -12.75
C GLN A 26 1.63 -11.81 -13.30
N LYS A 27 0.72 -10.86 -13.06
CA LYS A 27 -0.63 -10.89 -13.63
C LYS A 27 -0.64 -10.47 -15.11
N GLY A 28 0.47 -9.99 -15.62
CA GLY A 28 0.56 -9.47 -16.98
C GLY A 28 0.09 -8.02 -17.10
N TYR A 29 -0.07 -7.32 -16.00
CA TYR A 29 -0.48 -5.91 -16.01
C TYR A 29 0.74 -5.02 -16.21
N THR A 30 0.56 -3.90 -16.90
CA THR A 30 1.61 -2.90 -17.06
C THR A 30 1.65 -2.03 -15.80
N VAL A 31 2.85 -1.87 -15.25
CA VAL A 31 3.08 -1.08 -14.05
C VAL A 31 3.90 0.15 -14.41
N SER A 32 3.43 1.32 -13.97
CA SER A 32 4.14 2.59 -14.15
C SER A 32 4.42 3.21 -12.80
N ILE A 33 5.58 3.84 -12.68
CA ILE A 33 5.98 4.54 -11.46
C ILE A 33 5.95 6.03 -11.76
N PRO A 34 5.22 6.85 -10.96
CA PRO A 34 5.22 8.28 -11.16
C PRO A 34 6.62 8.87 -11.04
N LEU A 35 6.92 9.86 -11.86
CA LEU A 35 8.24 10.48 -11.86
C LEU A 35 8.52 11.25 -10.58
N ASN A 36 7.51 12.01 -10.06
CA ASN A 36 7.68 12.68 -8.77
C ASN A 36 7.04 11.87 -7.65
N ASP A 37 7.43 12.18 -6.41
CA ASP A 37 7.06 11.40 -5.24
C ASP A 37 6.12 12.15 -4.29
N CYS A 38 5.43 13.17 -4.78
CA CYS A 38 4.52 13.97 -3.96
C CYS A 38 3.07 13.49 -4.01
N GLN A 39 2.77 12.49 -4.81
CA GLN A 39 1.40 11.98 -4.94
C GLN A 39 1.04 11.08 -3.77
N GLU A 40 -0.26 10.86 -3.62
CA GLU A 40 -0.81 9.98 -2.60
C GLU A 40 -0.92 8.53 -3.08
N TYR A 41 -0.21 8.18 -4.15
CA TYR A 41 -0.13 6.82 -4.67
C TYR A 41 1.28 6.55 -5.16
N ASP A 42 1.65 5.28 -5.20
CA ASP A 42 3.03 4.86 -5.52
C ASP A 42 3.17 4.30 -6.92
N LEU A 43 2.10 3.74 -7.45
CA LEU A 43 2.10 3.07 -8.75
C LEU A 43 0.85 3.43 -9.52
N VAL A 44 0.95 3.34 -10.85
CA VAL A 44 -0.21 3.29 -11.72
C VAL A 44 -0.18 1.94 -12.41
N VAL A 45 -1.25 1.18 -12.29
CA VAL A 45 -1.33 -0.18 -12.81
C VAL A 45 -2.46 -0.26 -13.83
N GLU A 46 -2.16 -0.82 -14.98
CA GLU A 46 -3.13 -1.00 -16.04
C GLU A 46 -3.85 -2.33 -15.85
N TYR A 47 -5.02 -2.26 -15.21
CA TYR A 47 -5.92 -3.40 -15.05
C TYR A 47 -6.71 -3.60 -16.34
N PRO A 48 -7.35 -4.77 -16.52
CA PRO A 48 -8.18 -5.00 -17.72
C PRO A 48 -9.26 -3.95 -17.93
N ASP A 49 -9.77 -3.36 -16.83
CA ASP A 49 -10.83 -2.36 -16.89
C ASP A 49 -10.33 -0.91 -16.80
N GLY A 50 -9.02 -0.69 -16.85
CA GLY A 50 -8.46 0.66 -16.90
C GLY A 50 -7.29 0.88 -15.97
N LEU A 51 -6.78 2.10 -15.99
CA LEU A 51 -5.66 2.51 -15.16
C LEU A 51 -6.13 2.74 -13.73
N LYS A 52 -5.38 2.22 -12.76
CA LYS A 52 -5.66 2.39 -11.33
C LYS A 52 -4.46 2.98 -10.63
N LYS A 53 -4.73 3.94 -9.76
CA LYS A 53 -3.70 4.48 -8.85
C LYS A 53 -3.60 3.55 -7.66
N VAL A 54 -2.41 3.08 -7.34
CA VAL A 54 -2.17 2.10 -6.28
C VAL A 54 -1.27 2.71 -5.23
N GLN A 55 -1.72 2.68 -3.99
CA GLN A 55 -0.91 3.03 -2.82
C GLN A 55 -0.41 1.73 -2.21
N VAL A 56 0.90 1.65 -1.97
CA VAL A 56 1.54 0.47 -1.38
C VAL A 56 1.84 0.76 0.08
N LYS A 57 1.41 -0.14 0.95
CA LYS A 57 1.68 -0.07 2.38
C LYS A 57 2.26 -1.38 2.86
N THR A 58 3.16 -1.29 3.83
CA THR A 58 3.70 -2.46 4.52
C THR A 58 3.33 -2.39 5.99
N THR A 59 3.26 -3.53 6.65
CA THR A 59 3.01 -3.54 8.09
C THR A 59 3.65 -4.75 8.76
N LYS A 60 4.13 -4.52 9.97
CA LYS A 60 4.50 -5.55 10.93
C LYS A 60 3.87 -5.27 12.29
N SER A 61 2.98 -4.30 12.35
CA SER A 61 2.30 -3.90 13.59
C SER A 61 1.05 -4.73 13.79
N LYS A 62 0.83 -5.17 15.01
CA LYS A 62 -0.33 -5.99 15.37
C LYS A 62 -1.21 -5.29 16.38
N ALA A 63 -2.52 -5.51 16.25
CA ALA A 63 -3.48 -5.13 17.27
C ALA A 63 -3.42 -6.11 18.43
N GLN A 64 -4.16 -5.82 19.51
CA GLN A 64 -4.24 -6.72 20.66
C GLN A 64 -4.81 -8.08 20.29
N SER A 65 -5.65 -8.15 19.25
CA SER A 65 -6.21 -9.39 18.74
C SER A 65 -5.18 -10.30 18.09
N GLY A 66 -3.95 -9.81 17.84
CA GLY A 66 -2.92 -10.53 17.12
C GLY A 66 -2.98 -10.36 15.61
N LYS A 67 -4.00 -9.69 15.09
CA LYS A 67 -4.13 -9.41 13.67
C LYS A 67 -3.28 -8.19 13.30
N TYR A 68 -2.77 -8.18 12.08
CA TYR A 68 -2.00 -7.04 11.61
C TYR A 68 -2.92 -5.84 11.36
N VAL A 69 -2.38 -4.65 11.62
CA VAL A 69 -3.05 -3.38 11.29
C VAL A 69 -2.17 -2.59 10.37
N VAL A 70 -2.80 -1.84 9.48
CA VAL A 70 -2.09 -0.95 8.56
C VAL A 70 -2.70 0.43 8.62
N GLY A 71 -1.82 1.45 8.64
CA GLY A 71 -2.25 2.84 8.61
C GLY A 71 -2.67 3.27 7.22
N LEU A 72 -3.70 4.09 7.15
CA LEU A 72 -4.22 4.61 5.89
C LEU A 72 -3.72 6.02 5.58
N ARG A 73 -3.03 6.65 6.53
CA ARG A 73 -2.52 8.00 6.33
C ARG A 73 -1.42 7.99 5.28
N THR A 74 -1.42 9.00 4.43
CA THR A 74 -0.39 9.22 3.44
C THR A 74 0.37 10.49 3.79
N MET A 75 1.61 10.61 3.29
CA MET A 75 2.41 11.81 3.41
C MET A 75 2.80 12.27 2.02
N SER A 76 2.65 13.56 1.75
CA SER A 76 3.24 14.14 0.57
C SER A 76 4.68 14.55 0.90
N GLY A 77 5.49 14.79 -0.13
CA GLY A 77 6.93 14.95 0.02
C GLY A 77 7.41 15.98 1.04
N TYR A 78 6.60 17.01 1.35
CA TYR A 78 6.96 18.05 2.30
C TYR A 78 5.77 18.53 3.13
N LYS A 79 4.75 17.70 3.24
CA LYS A 79 3.55 18.00 4.01
C LYS A 79 3.43 17.05 5.18
N ASP A 80 2.60 17.43 6.13
CA ASP A 80 2.25 16.56 7.25
C ASP A 80 1.42 15.38 6.79
N LYS A 81 1.20 14.46 7.72
CA LYS A 81 0.37 13.28 7.47
C LYS A 81 -1.06 13.70 7.17
N TYR A 82 -1.66 12.98 6.24
CA TYR A 82 -3.07 13.16 5.91
C TYR A 82 -3.85 11.94 6.34
N SER A 83 -5.09 12.15 6.75
CA SER A 83 -6.04 11.06 6.86
C SER A 83 -6.39 10.59 5.45
N TYR A 84 -6.76 9.32 5.33
CA TYR A 84 -7.19 8.79 4.05
C TYR A 84 -8.41 9.57 3.53
N LYS A 85 -8.40 9.90 2.25
CA LYS A 85 -9.52 10.53 1.56
C LYS A 85 -9.90 9.66 0.37
N ILE A 86 -11.20 9.42 0.22
CA ILE A 86 -11.73 8.67 -0.91
C ILE A 86 -11.27 9.36 -2.21
N GLY A 87 -10.72 8.60 -3.14
CA GLY A 87 -10.26 9.13 -4.42
C GLY A 87 -8.78 9.49 -4.45
N SER A 88 -8.08 9.47 -3.31
CA SER A 88 -6.64 9.68 -3.29
C SER A 88 -5.92 8.61 -4.10
N TYR A 89 -6.42 7.40 -4.03
CA TYR A 89 -5.96 6.27 -4.85
C TYR A 89 -7.14 5.31 -5.04
N ASP A 90 -7.02 4.44 -6.02
CA ASP A 90 -8.07 3.49 -6.35
C ASP A 90 -7.93 2.17 -5.62
N ILE A 91 -6.68 1.77 -5.38
CA ILE A 91 -6.35 0.47 -4.77
C ILE A 91 -5.33 0.71 -3.67
N LEU A 92 -5.55 0.06 -2.53
CA LEU A 92 -4.54 -0.07 -1.48
C LEU A 92 -3.98 -1.48 -1.54
N PHE A 93 -2.68 -1.59 -1.78
CA PHE A 93 -1.97 -2.86 -1.77
C PHE A 93 -1.16 -2.96 -0.49
N VAL A 94 -1.40 -3.99 0.31
CA VAL A 94 -0.75 -4.14 1.62
C VAL A 94 0.09 -5.40 1.64
N VAL A 95 1.30 -5.29 2.17
CA VAL A 95 2.22 -6.43 2.36
C VAL A 95 2.54 -6.53 3.84
N THR A 96 2.32 -7.69 4.44
CA THR A 96 2.72 -7.95 5.83
C THR A 96 4.14 -8.50 5.88
N GLU A 97 4.73 -8.52 7.08
CA GLU A 97 6.06 -9.10 7.27
C GLU A 97 6.11 -10.60 6.94
N LEU A 98 4.96 -11.26 6.90
CA LEU A 98 4.87 -12.67 6.51
C LEU A 98 4.83 -12.85 5.00
N GLY A 99 4.85 -11.77 4.24
CA GLY A 99 4.73 -11.82 2.78
C GLY A 99 3.31 -11.98 2.29
N LYS A 100 2.32 -11.93 3.17
CA LYS A 100 0.92 -12.01 2.78
C LYS A 100 0.48 -10.65 2.23
N THR A 101 -0.29 -10.68 1.15
CA THR A 101 -0.72 -9.47 0.46
C THR A 101 -2.24 -9.35 0.48
N TYR A 102 -2.68 -8.09 0.47
CA TYR A 102 -4.10 -7.76 0.45
C TYR A 102 -4.31 -6.62 -0.53
N GLU A 103 -5.46 -6.60 -1.17
CA GLU A 103 -5.88 -5.48 -2.01
C GLU A 103 -7.24 -4.98 -1.53
N TYR A 104 -7.37 -3.66 -1.41
CA TYR A 104 -8.62 -3.02 -1.07
C TYR A 104 -8.91 -1.95 -2.10
N THR A 105 -10.16 -1.89 -2.57
CA THR A 105 -10.61 -0.78 -3.41
C THR A 105 -10.92 0.42 -2.51
N SER A 106 -10.91 1.62 -3.10
CA SER A 106 -11.29 2.82 -2.35
C SER A 106 -12.70 2.69 -1.78
N LYS A 107 -13.59 2.00 -2.48
CA LYS A 107 -14.95 1.78 -1.99
C LYS A 107 -14.96 0.91 -0.72
N GLN A 108 -14.12 -0.11 -0.66
CA GLN A 108 -13.99 -0.95 0.54
C GLN A 108 -13.43 -0.20 1.73
N LEU A 109 -12.71 0.89 1.48
CA LEU A 109 -12.10 1.70 2.53
C LEU A 109 -13.00 2.83 3.01
N GLU A 110 -14.18 2.99 2.44
CA GLU A 110 -15.14 4.00 2.90
C GLU A 110 -15.48 3.77 4.37
N GLY A 111 -15.48 4.84 5.15
CA GLY A 111 -15.77 4.79 6.57
C GLY A 111 -14.55 4.60 7.46
N TYR A 112 -13.43 4.18 6.92
CA TYR A 112 -12.17 4.11 7.66
C TYR A 112 -11.43 5.42 7.52
N LYS A 113 -10.77 5.87 8.59
CA LYS A 113 -10.05 7.15 8.59
C LYS A 113 -8.56 6.98 8.76
N ASN A 114 -8.14 6.20 9.73
CA ASN A 114 -6.73 6.16 10.14
C ASN A 114 -6.06 4.81 9.92
N CYS A 115 -6.78 3.72 10.10
CA CYS A 115 -6.19 2.40 9.95
C CYS A 115 -7.27 1.34 9.72
N ILE A 116 -6.83 0.19 9.23
CA ILE A 116 -7.68 -0.99 9.11
C ILE A 116 -6.96 -2.18 9.72
N THR A 117 -7.73 -3.13 10.23
CA THR A 117 -7.23 -4.41 10.72
C THR A 117 -7.38 -5.42 9.59
N LEU A 118 -6.27 -6.11 9.29
CA LEU A 118 -6.26 -7.09 8.20
C LEU A 118 -6.87 -8.40 8.69
N PRO A 119 -7.59 -9.12 7.83
CA PRO A 119 -8.07 -10.46 8.18
C PRO A 119 -6.91 -11.44 8.29
N ASP A 120 -7.12 -12.52 8.95
CA ASP A 120 -6.12 -13.57 9.11
C ASP A 120 -5.79 -14.26 7.80
#